data_408091f9bd291886f56f45fb43056f10
#
_entry.id   408091f9bd291886f56f45fb43056f10
#
_cell.length_a   1.000
_cell.length_b   1.000
_cell.length_c   1.000
_cell.angle_alpha   90.00
_cell.angle_beta   90.00
_cell.angle_gamma   90.00
#
_symmetry.space_group_name_H-M   'P 1'
#
loop_
_entity.id
_entity.type
_entity.pdbx_description
1 polymer ?
#
loop_
_entity_poly.entity_id
_entity_poly.type
_entity_poly.pdbx_seq_one_letter_code
_entity_poly.pdbx_strand_id
1 'polypeptide(L)'
;MYEQGRAFVQMEDHTNAINRFNILLKKFPESNMARRAANEIGLLYYQGDKYPEAIQAYKQVITNYPGSEEARLAQRDLKSIYIDLNKVDEYANFASTIPGGANFDVNERDSLTYVAAERVYMRGEIDEARNSFTHYLQTFPEGAFSLNANYYVGLIDYNRKAY
;
A
#
# COMPACT_ATOMS: atom_id res chain seq x y z
N MET A 1 -1.43 -14.96 -25.09
CA MET A 1 -1.57 -15.12 -23.62
C MET A 1 -1.87 -13.80 -22.93
N TYR A 2 -1.04 -12.76 -23.10
CA TYR A 2 -1.29 -11.45 -22.48
C TYR A 2 -2.62 -10.85 -22.93
N GLU A 3 -2.88 -10.80 -24.23
CA GLU A 3 -4.13 -10.30 -24.78
C GLU A 3 -5.37 -11.09 -24.35
N GLN A 4 -5.22 -12.39 -24.12
CA GLN A 4 -6.30 -13.21 -23.55
C GLN A 4 -6.60 -12.81 -22.10
N GLY A 5 -5.57 -12.57 -21.29
CA GLY A 5 -5.75 -12.03 -19.94
C GLY A 5 -6.44 -10.67 -19.95
N ARG A 6 -6.01 -9.78 -20.84
CA ARG A 6 -6.64 -8.46 -21.01
C ARG A 6 -8.11 -8.55 -21.45
N ALA A 7 -8.43 -9.49 -22.31
CA ALA A 7 -9.82 -9.73 -22.71
C ALA A 7 -10.70 -10.12 -21.50
N PHE A 8 -10.19 -11.00 -20.63
CA PHE A 8 -10.90 -11.34 -19.39
C PHE A 8 -11.04 -10.15 -18.45
N VAL A 9 -10.03 -9.27 -18.34
CA VAL A 9 -10.15 -8.02 -17.58
C VAL A 9 -11.30 -7.16 -18.10
N GLN A 10 -11.41 -7.00 -19.43
CA GLN A 10 -12.50 -6.24 -20.04
C GLN A 10 -13.89 -6.85 -19.82
N MET A 11 -13.94 -8.15 -19.62
CA MET A 11 -15.16 -8.90 -19.27
C MET A 11 -15.44 -8.94 -17.78
N GLU A 12 -14.63 -8.24 -16.97
CA GLU A 12 -14.68 -8.26 -15.50
C GLU A 12 -14.48 -9.66 -14.89
N ASP A 13 -13.94 -10.60 -15.66
CA ASP A 13 -13.62 -11.95 -15.19
C ASP A 13 -12.21 -11.98 -14.62
N HIS A 14 -12.06 -11.43 -13.42
CA HIS A 14 -10.77 -11.28 -12.74
C HIS A 14 -10.08 -12.63 -12.47
N THR A 15 -10.84 -13.67 -12.16
CA THR A 15 -10.29 -15.00 -11.88
C THR A 15 -9.61 -15.60 -13.11
N ASN A 16 -10.28 -15.58 -14.27
CA ASN A 16 -9.69 -16.09 -15.49
C ASN A 16 -8.57 -15.20 -16.01
N ALA A 17 -8.68 -13.87 -15.83
CA ALA A 17 -7.60 -12.94 -16.13
C ALA A 17 -6.31 -13.29 -15.36
N ILE A 18 -6.41 -13.43 -14.03
CA ILE A 18 -5.28 -13.79 -13.16
C ILE A 18 -4.69 -15.15 -13.56
N ASN A 19 -5.54 -16.14 -13.84
CA ASN A 19 -5.07 -17.45 -14.30
C ASN A 19 -4.26 -17.38 -15.60
N ARG A 20 -4.72 -16.60 -16.58
CA ARG A 20 -4.00 -16.40 -17.85
C ARG A 20 -2.68 -15.65 -17.66
N PHE A 21 -2.67 -14.64 -16.83
CA PHE A 21 -1.44 -13.92 -16.50
C PHE A 21 -0.43 -14.80 -15.77
N ASN A 22 -0.88 -15.65 -14.83
CA ASN A 22 -0.01 -16.58 -14.13
C ASN A 22 0.61 -17.63 -15.08
N ILE A 23 -0.14 -18.11 -16.07
CA ILE A 23 0.41 -19.01 -17.11
C ILE A 23 1.52 -18.31 -17.91
N LEU A 24 1.32 -17.04 -18.25
CA LEU A 24 2.33 -16.25 -18.96
C LEU A 24 3.60 -16.07 -18.12
N LEU A 25 3.45 -15.71 -16.84
CA LEU A 25 4.57 -15.56 -15.90
C LEU A 25 5.37 -16.86 -15.75
N LYS A 26 4.68 -18.00 -15.70
CA LYS A 26 5.32 -19.32 -15.57
C LYS A 26 6.09 -19.71 -16.83
N LYS A 27 5.53 -19.42 -18.02
CA LYS A 27 6.12 -19.85 -19.30
C LYS A 27 7.19 -18.92 -19.81
N PHE A 28 7.04 -17.62 -19.61
CA PHE A 28 7.89 -16.58 -20.20
C PHE A 28 8.22 -15.47 -19.18
N PRO A 29 8.86 -15.82 -18.03
CA PRO A 29 9.06 -14.88 -16.91
C PRO A 29 9.91 -13.66 -17.30
N GLU A 30 10.79 -13.78 -18.27
CA GLU A 30 11.70 -12.70 -18.70
C GLU A 30 11.09 -11.77 -19.75
N SER A 31 9.87 -12.03 -20.21
CA SER A 31 9.25 -11.22 -21.25
C SER A 31 8.70 -9.90 -20.70
N ASN A 32 8.66 -8.86 -21.55
CA ASN A 32 8.02 -7.59 -21.21
C ASN A 32 6.53 -7.77 -20.87
N MET A 33 5.87 -8.71 -21.53
CA MET A 33 4.47 -9.04 -21.26
C MET A 33 4.28 -9.70 -19.90
N ALA A 34 5.25 -10.50 -19.43
CA ALA A 34 5.22 -11.08 -18.09
C ALA A 34 5.30 -9.99 -17.01
N ARG A 35 6.19 -9.00 -17.16
CA ARG A 35 6.26 -7.88 -16.21
C ARG A 35 4.93 -7.12 -16.12
N ARG A 36 4.34 -6.82 -17.25
CA ARG A 36 3.02 -6.16 -17.32
C ARG A 36 1.93 -7.02 -16.67
N ALA A 37 1.91 -8.32 -16.99
CA ALA A 37 0.96 -9.27 -16.41
C ALA A 37 1.10 -9.36 -14.89
N ALA A 38 2.33 -9.39 -14.38
CA ALA A 38 2.58 -9.41 -12.94
C ALA A 38 1.99 -8.17 -12.23
N ASN A 39 2.16 -6.99 -12.80
CA ASN A 39 1.58 -5.76 -12.26
C ASN A 39 0.04 -5.75 -12.36
N GLU A 40 -0.52 -6.24 -13.46
CA GLU A 40 -1.98 -6.37 -13.64
C GLU A 40 -2.59 -7.31 -12.59
N ILE A 41 -1.93 -8.40 -12.24
CA ILE A 41 -2.39 -9.30 -11.17
C ILE A 41 -2.52 -8.54 -9.84
N GLY A 42 -1.50 -7.76 -9.48
CA GLY A 42 -1.56 -6.90 -8.28
C GLY A 42 -2.73 -5.94 -8.30
N LEU A 43 -2.94 -5.27 -9.43
CA LEU A 43 -4.03 -4.32 -9.61
C LEU A 43 -5.42 -5.00 -9.51
N LEU A 44 -5.58 -6.19 -10.09
CA LEU A 44 -6.84 -6.94 -10.03
C LEU A 44 -7.18 -7.36 -8.60
N TYR A 45 -6.19 -7.81 -7.83
CA TYR A 45 -6.38 -8.10 -6.41
C TYR A 45 -6.74 -6.83 -5.62
N TYR A 46 -6.06 -5.72 -5.90
CA TYR A 46 -6.33 -4.45 -5.24
C TYR A 46 -7.75 -3.95 -5.52
N GLN A 47 -8.19 -3.99 -6.77
CA GLN A 47 -9.55 -3.61 -7.17
C GLN A 47 -10.63 -4.51 -6.57
N GLY A 48 -10.29 -5.77 -6.27
CA GLY A 48 -11.17 -6.72 -5.60
C GLY A 48 -11.10 -6.69 -4.07
N ASP A 49 -10.48 -5.66 -3.48
CA ASP A 49 -10.28 -5.50 -2.03
C ASP A 49 -9.52 -6.68 -1.37
N LYS A 50 -8.78 -7.44 -2.18
CA LYS A 50 -7.93 -8.54 -1.73
C LYS A 50 -6.53 -8.01 -1.40
N TYR A 51 -6.43 -7.23 -0.34
CA TYR A 51 -5.20 -6.53 0.03
C TYR A 51 -4.01 -7.46 0.34
N PRO A 52 -4.16 -8.58 1.08
CA PRO A 52 -3.03 -9.49 1.30
C PRO A 52 -2.45 -10.04 -0.01
N GLU A 53 -3.29 -10.44 -0.95
CA GLU A 53 -2.88 -10.97 -2.25
C GLU A 53 -2.27 -9.87 -3.13
N ALA A 54 -2.83 -8.66 -3.10
CA ALA A 54 -2.29 -7.51 -3.80
C ALA A 54 -0.89 -7.14 -3.30
N ILE A 55 -0.70 -7.10 -1.98
CA ILE A 55 0.60 -6.84 -1.35
C ILE A 55 1.63 -7.87 -1.80
N GLN A 56 1.28 -9.14 -1.77
CA GLN A 56 2.15 -10.23 -2.22
C GLN A 56 2.54 -10.07 -3.69
N ALA A 57 1.56 -9.83 -4.55
CA ALA A 57 1.77 -9.66 -5.99
C ALA A 57 2.67 -8.47 -6.30
N TYR A 58 2.42 -7.31 -5.69
CA TYR A 58 3.26 -6.13 -5.89
C TYR A 58 4.68 -6.30 -5.37
N LYS A 59 4.87 -6.95 -4.22
CA LYS A 59 6.20 -7.29 -3.70
C LYS A 59 6.98 -8.17 -4.69
N GLN A 60 6.31 -9.15 -5.30
CA GLN A 60 6.94 -10.00 -6.32
C GLN A 60 7.35 -9.20 -7.56
N VAL A 61 6.53 -8.25 -8.04
CA VAL A 61 6.90 -7.37 -9.16
C VAL A 61 8.16 -6.59 -8.84
N ILE A 62 8.22 -5.98 -7.67
CA ILE A 62 9.36 -5.15 -7.23
C ILE A 62 10.64 -6.00 -7.10
N THR A 63 10.51 -7.21 -6.56
CA THR A 63 11.64 -8.12 -6.32
C THR A 63 12.16 -8.78 -7.61
N ASN A 64 11.25 -9.22 -8.48
CA ASN A 64 11.60 -9.98 -9.69
C ASN A 64 11.99 -9.09 -10.87
N TYR A 65 11.51 -7.86 -10.91
CA TYR A 65 11.74 -6.92 -12.02
C TYR A 65 12.28 -5.56 -11.51
N PRO A 66 13.38 -5.55 -10.74
CA PRO A 66 13.89 -4.33 -10.12
C PRO A 66 14.27 -3.29 -11.17
N GLY A 67 13.98 -2.02 -10.87
CA GLY A 67 14.27 -0.89 -11.76
C GLY A 67 13.36 -0.75 -12.97
N SER A 68 12.39 -1.65 -13.16
CA SER A 68 11.41 -1.54 -14.23
C SER A 68 10.33 -0.49 -13.92
N GLU A 69 9.63 -0.02 -14.97
CA GLU A 69 8.48 0.87 -14.80
C GLU A 69 7.36 0.18 -14.01
N GLU A 70 7.16 -1.12 -14.24
CA GLU A 70 6.19 -1.94 -13.52
C GLU A 70 6.53 -2.02 -12.02
N ALA A 71 7.80 -2.18 -11.67
CA ALA A 71 8.23 -2.16 -10.27
C ALA A 71 8.00 -0.80 -9.60
N ARG A 72 8.21 0.30 -10.33
CA ARG A 72 7.94 1.66 -9.85
C ARG A 72 6.44 1.86 -9.57
N LEU A 73 5.59 1.43 -10.49
CA LEU A 73 4.13 1.48 -10.33
C LEU A 73 3.66 0.60 -9.17
N ALA A 74 4.18 -0.63 -9.08
CA ALA A 74 3.88 -1.55 -8.00
C ALA A 74 4.28 -0.97 -6.62
N GLN A 75 5.44 -0.30 -6.54
CA GLN A 75 5.88 0.34 -5.30
C GLN A 75 4.95 1.48 -4.87
N ARG A 76 4.48 2.29 -5.81
CA ARG A 76 3.51 3.36 -5.55
C ARG A 76 2.19 2.80 -5.00
N ASP A 77 1.67 1.78 -5.66
CA ASP A 77 0.38 1.18 -5.29
C ASP A 77 0.49 0.41 -3.97
N LEU A 78 1.59 -0.30 -3.75
CA LEU A 78 1.90 -0.97 -2.49
C LEU A 78 1.96 0.04 -1.32
N LYS A 79 2.63 1.18 -1.51
CA LYS A 79 2.67 2.26 -0.51
C LYS A 79 1.26 2.74 -0.16
N SER A 80 0.40 2.96 -1.18
CA SER A 80 -0.98 3.38 -0.96
C SER A 80 -1.78 2.37 -0.13
N ILE A 81 -1.65 1.07 -0.42
CA ILE A 81 -2.31 0.01 0.35
C ILE A 81 -1.87 0.04 1.82
N TYR A 82 -0.58 0.16 2.09
CA TYR A 82 -0.08 0.17 3.46
C TYR A 82 -0.52 1.42 4.25
N ILE A 83 -0.64 2.58 3.58
CA ILE A 83 -1.21 3.78 4.19
C ILE A 83 -2.69 3.54 4.54
N ASP A 84 -3.46 2.99 3.62
CA ASP A 84 -4.89 2.71 3.84
C ASP A 84 -5.13 1.67 4.94
N LEU A 85 -4.22 0.71 5.09
CA LEU A 85 -4.23 -0.28 6.18
C LEU A 85 -3.64 0.25 7.50
N ASN A 86 -3.16 1.50 7.55
CA ASN A 86 -2.47 2.08 8.71
C ASN A 86 -1.22 1.28 9.13
N LYS A 87 -0.44 0.83 8.14
CA LYS A 87 0.74 -0.04 8.31
C LYS A 87 1.99 0.56 7.66
N VAL A 88 2.22 1.87 7.87
CA VAL A 88 3.34 2.61 7.27
C VAL A 88 4.69 2.02 7.67
N ASP A 89 4.82 1.54 8.93
CA ASP A 89 6.07 0.93 9.40
C ASP A 89 6.42 -0.36 8.66
N GLU A 90 5.41 -1.18 8.33
CA GLU A 90 5.62 -2.39 7.54
C GLU A 90 6.09 -2.05 6.11
N TYR A 91 5.53 -1.00 5.51
CA TYR A 91 6.00 -0.50 4.23
C TYR A 91 7.45 0.00 4.31
N ALA A 92 7.78 0.80 5.32
CA ALA A 92 9.13 1.33 5.53
C ALA A 92 10.17 0.20 5.67
N ASN A 93 9.83 -0.85 6.41
CA ASN A 93 10.69 -2.02 6.56
C ASN A 93 10.91 -2.74 5.22
N PHE A 94 9.86 -2.93 4.43
CA PHE A 94 9.98 -3.52 3.10
C PHE A 94 10.79 -2.64 2.14
N ALA A 95 10.52 -1.33 2.11
CA ALA A 95 11.22 -0.38 1.24
C ALA A 95 12.73 -0.37 1.50
N SER A 96 13.16 -0.54 2.76
CA SER A 96 14.56 -0.62 3.12
C SER A 96 15.29 -1.84 2.54
N THR A 97 14.56 -2.87 2.13
CA THR A 97 15.14 -4.09 1.52
C THR A 97 15.32 -3.98 0.01
N ILE A 98 14.79 -2.94 -0.63
CA ILE A 98 14.85 -2.76 -2.08
C ILE A 98 16.24 -2.24 -2.47
N PRO A 99 17.03 -2.98 -3.30
CA PRO A 99 18.33 -2.50 -3.76
C PRO A 99 18.18 -1.21 -4.58
N GLY A 100 18.91 -0.16 -4.18
CA GLY A 100 18.82 1.16 -4.84
C GLY A 100 17.48 1.87 -4.63
N GLY A 101 16.61 1.33 -3.79
CA GLY A 101 15.41 2.00 -3.35
C GLY A 101 15.73 3.30 -2.62
N ALA A 102 14.95 4.34 -2.85
CA ALA A 102 15.07 5.56 -2.08
C ALA A 102 14.96 5.21 -0.59
N ASN A 103 15.93 5.63 0.20
CA ASN A 103 15.81 5.57 1.65
C ASN A 103 14.48 6.24 2.01
N PHE A 104 13.62 5.49 2.69
CA PHE A 104 12.37 6.02 3.20
C PHE A 104 12.74 7.14 4.19
N ASP A 105 12.69 8.39 3.71
CA ASP A 105 13.12 9.55 4.48
C ASP A 105 12.29 9.67 5.76
N VAL A 106 12.93 10.08 6.84
CA VAL A 106 12.28 10.34 8.14
C VAL A 106 11.10 11.30 7.98
N ASN A 107 11.25 12.34 7.14
CA ASN A 107 10.20 13.31 6.88
C ASN A 107 9.02 12.69 6.12
N GLU A 108 9.29 11.81 5.16
CA GLU A 108 8.25 11.09 4.44
C GLU A 108 7.52 10.13 5.39
N ARG A 109 8.24 9.42 6.24
CA ARG A 109 7.66 8.53 7.24
C ARG A 109 6.81 9.29 8.26
N ASP A 110 7.28 10.45 8.75
CA ASP A 110 6.50 11.35 9.61
C ASP A 110 5.16 11.69 8.94
N SER A 111 5.21 12.26 7.74
CA SER A 111 4.00 12.67 7.00
C SER A 111 3.04 11.51 6.74
N LEU A 112 3.54 10.36 6.31
CA LEU A 112 2.70 9.20 5.97
C LEU A 112 2.08 8.56 7.21
N THR A 113 2.80 8.53 8.34
CA THR A 113 2.27 8.00 9.60
C THR A 113 1.11 8.87 10.10
N TYR A 114 1.24 10.19 10.00
CA TYR A 114 0.16 11.11 10.32
C TYR A 114 -1.05 10.94 9.35
N VAL A 115 -0.80 10.93 8.05
CA VAL A 115 -1.87 10.76 7.03
C VAL A 115 -2.63 9.45 7.22
N ALA A 116 -1.93 8.36 7.55
CA ALA A 116 -2.57 7.08 7.85
C ALA A 116 -3.52 7.17 9.05
N ALA A 117 -3.10 7.82 10.15
CA ALA A 117 -3.94 8.06 11.32
C ALA A 117 -5.17 8.92 10.99
N GLU A 118 -4.98 9.96 10.19
CA GLU A 118 -6.08 10.84 9.75
C GLU A 118 -7.11 10.10 8.89
N ARG A 119 -6.67 9.21 8.00
CA ARG A 119 -7.57 8.34 7.21
C ARG A 119 -8.40 7.40 8.10
N VAL A 120 -7.80 6.83 9.14
CA VAL A 120 -8.53 6.01 10.14
C VAL A 120 -9.62 6.85 10.81
N TYR A 121 -9.30 8.08 11.21
CA TYR A 121 -10.29 9.02 11.79
C TYR A 121 -11.43 9.32 10.82
N MET A 122 -11.12 9.61 9.56
CA MET A 122 -12.11 9.93 8.53
C MET A 122 -13.05 8.75 8.21
N ARG A 123 -12.59 7.50 8.39
CA ARG A 123 -13.45 6.32 8.28
C ARG A 123 -14.37 6.11 9.48
N GLY A 124 -14.24 6.94 10.51
CA GLY A 124 -15.07 6.84 11.73
C GLY A 124 -14.56 5.80 12.74
N GLU A 125 -13.39 5.23 12.52
CA GLU A 125 -12.74 4.27 13.42
C GLU A 125 -12.04 5.02 14.58
N ILE A 126 -12.83 5.65 15.46
CA ILE A 126 -12.37 6.68 16.37
C ILE A 126 -11.38 6.14 17.41
N ASP A 127 -11.59 4.92 17.92
CA ASP A 127 -10.69 4.31 18.91
C ASP A 127 -9.33 3.98 18.31
N GLU A 128 -9.34 3.42 17.09
CA GLU A 128 -8.12 3.13 16.35
C GLU A 128 -7.39 4.42 15.95
N ALA A 129 -8.13 5.44 15.51
CA ALA A 129 -7.57 6.75 15.18
C ALA A 129 -6.84 7.36 16.39
N ARG A 130 -7.46 7.31 17.57
CA ARG A 130 -6.82 7.79 18.81
C ARG A 130 -5.50 7.07 19.09
N ASN A 131 -5.50 5.75 18.97
CA ASN A 131 -4.30 4.94 19.14
C ASN A 131 -3.23 5.30 18.10
N SER A 132 -3.63 5.50 16.86
CA SER A 132 -2.74 5.85 15.75
C SER A 132 -2.11 7.24 15.92
N PHE A 133 -2.87 8.25 16.34
CA PHE A 133 -2.33 9.58 16.65
C PHE A 133 -1.41 9.54 17.89
N THR A 134 -1.74 8.75 18.89
CA THR A 134 -0.87 8.55 20.06
C THR A 134 0.45 7.89 19.65
N HIS A 135 0.39 6.85 18.82
CA HIS A 135 1.59 6.22 18.27
C HIS A 135 2.43 7.19 17.43
N TYR A 136 1.78 8.02 16.61
CA TYR A 136 2.47 9.08 15.87
C TYR A 136 3.25 10.01 16.81
N LEU A 137 2.60 10.50 17.88
CA LEU A 137 3.24 11.40 18.86
C LEU A 137 4.39 10.76 19.63
N GLN A 138 4.32 9.45 19.86
CA GLN A 138 5.41 8.69 20.50
C GLN A 138 6.59 8.51 19.53
N THR A 139 6.33 8.32 18.26
CA THR A 139 7.35 8.09 17.23
C THR A 139 7.99 9.41 16.76
N PHE A 140 7.17 10.45 16.63
CA PHE A 140 7.56 11.77 16.14
C PHE A 140 7.10 12.88 17.10
N PRO A 141 7.66 12.96 18.33
CA PRO A 141 7.19 13.93 19.33
C PRO A 141 7.32 15.39 18.88
N GLU A 142 8.31 15.69 18.02
CA GLU A 142 8.51 17.00 17.40
C GLU A 142 8.27 16.94 15.88
N GLY A 143 7.45 16.01 15.43
CA GLY A 143 7.12 15.85 14.02
C GLY A 143 6.32 17.04 13.47
N ALA A 144 6.31 17.15 12.14
CA ALA A 144 5.66 18.27 11.45
C ALA A 144 4.15 18.37 11.78
N PHE A 145 3.52 17.28 12.20
CA PHE A 145 2.09 17.19 12.50
C PHE A 145 1.78 16.95 13.98
N SER A 146 2.75 17.14 14.88
CA SER A 146 2.57 16.87 16.31
C SER A 146 1.44 17.71 16.93
N LEU A 147 1.30 18.97 16.55
CA LEU A 147 0.19 19.84 17.01
C LEU A 147 -1.16 19.31 16.50
N ASN A 148 -1.24 18.91 15.25
CA ASN A 148 -2.45 18.37 14.66
C ASN A 148 -2.85 17.04 15.32
N ALA A 149 -1.90 16.14 15.56
CA ALA A 149 -2.14 14.87 16.23
C ALA A 149 -2.62 15.07 17.68
N ASN A 150 -2.01 15.99 18.43
CA ASN A 150 -2.45 16.37 19.76
C ASN A 150 -3.89 16.93 19.76
N TYR A 151 -4.21 17.76 18.76
CA TYR A 151 -5.57 18.27 18.60
C TYR A 151 -6.59 17.14 18.40
N TYR A 152 -6.31 16.17 17.53
CA TYR A 152 -7.21 15.04 17.31
C TYR A 152 -7.38 14.16 18.55
N VAL A 153 -6.30 13.87 19.27
CA VAL A 153 -6.39 13.12 20.54
C VAL A 153 -7.26 13.89 21.55
N GLY A 154 -7.02 15.19 21.71
CA GLY A 154 -7.81 16.04 22.58
C GLY A 154 -9.28 16.11 22.20
N LEU A 155 -9.58 16.23 20.90
CA LEU A 155 -10.95 16.27 20.38
C LEU A 155 -11.68 14.94 20.64
N ILE A 156 -11.02 13.81 20.38
CA ILE A 156 -11.60 12.48 20.61
C ILE A 156 -11.89 12.30 22.10
N ASP A 157 -10.95 12.65 22.98
CA ASP A 157 -11.10 12.51 24.42
C ASP A 157 -12.19 13.44 24.98
N TYR A 158 -12.29 14.65 24.45
CA TYR A 158 -13.36 15.59 24.83
C TYR A 158 -14.73 15.04 24.45
N ASN A 159 -14.89 14.56 23.24
CA ASN A 159 -16.16 14.01 22.74
C ASN A 159 -16.60 12.78 23.55
N ARG A 160 -15.66 11.94 23.99
CA ARG A 160 -15.93 10.79 24.86
C ARG A 160 -16.44 11.19 26.24
N LYS A 161 -15.92 12.28 26.80
CA LYS A 161 -16.35 12.78 28.13
C LYS A 161 -17.68 13.52 28.09
N ALA A 162 -18.11 13.98 26.93
CA ALA A 162 -19.37 14.69 26.75
C ALA A 162 -20.60 13.76 26.73
N TYR A 163 -20.36 12.47 26.72
CA TYR A 163 -21.37 11.41 26.80
C TYR A 163 -21.17 10.60 28.10
#